data_77db72cb46327fae2886e5a115a8d7df
#
_entry.id   77db72cb46327fae2886e5a115a8d7df
#
_cell.length_a   1.000
_cell.length_b   1.000
_cell.length_c   1.000
_cell.angle_alpha   90.00
_cell.angle_beta   90.00
_cell.angle_gamma   90.00
#
_symmetry.space_group_name_H-M   'P 1'
#
loop_
_entity.id
_entity.type
_entity.pdbx_description
1 polymer ?
#
loop_
_entity_poly.entity_id
_entity_poly.type
_entity_poly.pdbx_seq_one_letter_code
_entity_poly.pdbx_strand_id
1 'polypeptide(L)'
;GYSLVEIGFVETVFHVTSIIFEIPSGIFADVFGRKNMLIVSSILRMIANVVMIASGNLFTICLSIALHAMSYNFSSGSGDALAYDSLKIYGEESYYAKYESDQLSIYRLCNGISTLCAGFALYIGYRAAYGTDILMCLVQIFVLNRIWEHREHRDHKANTIVRALVDCWWESIQFLKDARRAIVLMLVNSLVGAGDILLLFFLQAKLPESGIPNALLGMALFIMELGGILGARVILLCDRLRYRTVFVLTGFLVLLGIAVEHSGNYVIMTLGGFIAAFSDDALQVRTNTILQNMFPSEQRATLISMESFTFSMIMIVLSPLTGILFSWW
;
A
#
# COMPACT_ATOMS: atom_id res chain seq x y z
N GLY A 1 11.87 -27.56 1.39
CA GLY A 1 11.35 -26.25 1.76
C GLY A 1 12.50 -25.34 2.18
N TYR A 2 12.28 -24.03 2.08
CA TYR A 2 13.25 -23.02 2.50
C TYR A 2 13.16 -22.80 4.01
N SER A 3 14.26 -22.46 4.66
CA SER A 3 14.34 -22.11 6.07
C SER A 3 13.69 -20.73 6.35
N LEU A 4 13.32 -20.47 7.60
CA LEU A 4 12.80 -19.15 8.01
C LEU A 4 13.81 -18.02 7.73
N VAL A 5 15.10 -18.30 7.82
CA VAL A 5 16.17 -17.33 7.51
C VAL A 5 16.18 -16.97 6.02
N GLU A 6 16.04 -17.97 5.14
CA GLU A 6 15.95 -17.75 3.69
C GLU A 6 14.68 -16.97 3.32
N ILE A 7 13.55 -17.26 3.98
CA ILE A 7 12.30 -16.50 3.78
C ILE A 7 12.50 -15.04 4.22
N GLY A 8 13.12 -14.79 5.37
CA GLY A 8 13.43 -13.44 5.84
C GLY A 8 14.42 -12.71 4.92
N PHE A 9 15.35 -13.42 4.31
CA PHE A 9 16.26 -12.84 3.31
C PHE A 9 15.50 -12.40 2.05
N VAL A 10 14.58 -13.22 1.56
CA VAL A 10 13.72 -12.90 0.40
C VAL A 10 12.87 -11.64 0.68
N GLU A 11 12.30 -11.52 1.88
CA GLU A 11 11.56 -10.33 2.31
C GLU A 11 12.46 -9.09 2.35
N THR A 12 13.69 -9.24 2.82
CA THR A 12 14.70 -8.16 2.79
C THR A 12 14.98 -7.69 1.36
N VAL A 13 15.06 -8.61 0.39
CA VAL A 13 15.23 -8.25 -1.04
C VAL A 13 14.08 -7.40 -1.54
N PHE A 14 12.83 -7.72 -1.16
CA PHE A 14 11.66 -6.91 -1.51
C PHE A 14 11.82 -5.47 -0.99
N HIS A 15 12.07 -5.30 0.30
CA HIS A 15 12.17 -3.97 0.91
C HIS A 15 13.35 -3.15 0.41
N VAL A 16 14.53 -3.76 0.22
CA VAL A 16 15.69 -3.07 -0.34
C VAL A 16 15.41 -2.59 -1.76
N THR A 17 14.81 -3.46 -2.59
CA THR A 17 14.43 -3.07 -3.95
C THR A 17 13.37 -1.98 -3.93
N SER A 18 12.37 -2.09 -3.06
CA SER A 18 11.31 -1.08 -2.92
C SER A 18 11.88 0.27 -2.57
N ILE A 19 12.74 0.38 -1.55
CA ILE A 19 13.37 1.66 -1.16
C ILE A 19 14.15 2.29 -2.31
N ILE A 20 14.89 1.48 -3.10
CA ILE A 20 15.68 1.98 -4.22
C ILE A 20 14.79 2.55 -5.32
N PHE A 21 13.67 1.91 -5.61
CA PHE A 21 12.80 2.28 -6.73
C PHE A 21 11.60 3.14 -6.34
N GLU A 22 11.32 3.37 -5.05
CA GLU A 22 10.15 4.09 -4.57
C GLU A 22 10.05 5.49 -5.19
N ILE A 23 11.07 6.32 -5.00
CA ILE A 23 11.08 7.68 -5.53
C ILE A 23 11.32 7.72 -7.04
N PRO A 24 12.29 6.96 -7.61
CA PRO A 24 12.46 6.92 -9.06
C PRO A 24 11.18 6.54 -9.81
N SER A 25 10.38 5.61 -9.32
CA SER A 25 9.14 5.19 -9.97
C SER A 25 8.12 6.34 -10.11
N GLY A 26 7.98 7.16 -9.06
CA GLY A 26 7.12 8.36 -9.10
C GLY A 26 7.60 9.38 -10.13
N ILE A 27 8.92 9.65 -10.17
CA ILE A 27 9.50 10.55 -11.17
C ILE A 27 9.27 10.02 -12.60
N PHE A 28 9.48 8.71 -12.82
CA PHE A 28 9.16 8.09 -14.12
C PHE A 28 7.69 8.26 -14.49
N ALA A 29 6.77 8.14 -13.52
CA ALA A 29 5.35 8.30 -13.77
C ALA A 29 5.00 9.74 -14.16
N ASP A 30 5.58 10.74 -13.52
CA ASP A 30 5.35 12.15 -13.85
C ASP A 30 5.97 12.55 -15.20
N VAL A 31 7.11 11.95 -15.59
CA VAL A 31 7.80 12.26 -16.87
C VAL A 31 7.25 11.45 -18.03
N PHE A 32 7.06 10.13 -17.89
CA PHE A 32 6.65 9.24 -18.98
C PHE A 32 5.14 8.99 -19.07
N GLY A 33 4.40 9.45 -18.06
CA GLY A 33 2.95 9.30 -17.93
C GLY A 33 2.55 8.11 -17.06
N ARG A 34 1.54 8.34 -16.25
CA ARG A 34 1.07 7.44 -15.20
C ARG A 34 0.48 6.15 -15.75
N LYS A 35 -0.36 6.27 -16.81
CA LYS A 35 -0.90 5.11 -17.54
C LYS A 35 0.20 4.19 -18.05
N ASN A 36 1.25 4.76 -18.64
CA ASN A 36 2.36 3.96 -19.17
C ASN A 36 3.10 3.23 -18.06
N MET A 37 3.29 3.88 -16.90
CA MET A 37 3.95 3.24 -15.75
C MET A 37 3.08 2.13 -15.14
N LEU A 38 1.76 2.27 -15.13
CA LEU A 38 0.84 1.18 -14.75
C LEU A 38 0.94 -0.01 -15.72
N ILE A 39 1.11 0.23 -17.02
CA ILE A 39 1.34 -0.84 -18.01
C ILE A 39 2.71 -1.49 -17.78
N VAL A 40 3.77 -0.71 -17.55
CA VAL A 40 5.11 -1.22 -17.22
C VAL A 40 5.07 -2.05 -15.94
N SER A 41 4.38 -1.58 -14.90
CA SER A 41 4.14 -2.33 -13.66
C SER A 41 3.51 -3.70 -13.94
N SER A 42 2.43 -3.74 -14.73
CA SER A 42 1.74 -4.99 -15.07
C SER A 42 2.67 -5.96 -15.84
N ILE A 43 3.50 -5.44 -16.74
CA ILE A 43 4.48 -6.26 -17.49
C ILE A 43 5.56 -6.81 -16.55
N LEU A 44 6.11 -5.98 -15.66
CA LEU A 44 7.09 -6.41 -14.65
C LEU A 44 6.53 -7.51 -13.75
N ARG A 45 5.26 -7.35 -13.32
CA ARG A 45 4.56 -8.36 -12.51
C ARG A 45 4.38 -9.68 -13.26
N MET A 46 4.03 -9.64 -14.54
CA MET A 46 3.95 -10.84 -15.39
C MET A 46 5.32 -11.54 -15.49
N ILE A 47 6.39 -10.79 -15.73
CA ILE A 47 7.75 -11.34 -15.80
C ILE A 47 8.14 -11.97 -14.45
N ALA A 48 7.87 -11.27 -13.34
CA ALA A 48 8.11 -11.77 -11.99
C ALA A 48 7.38 -13.11 -11.75
N ASN A 49 6.11 -13.19 -12.12
CA ASN A 49 5.31 -14.41 -11.99
C ASN A 49 5.87 -15.57 -12.82
N VAL A 50 6.28 -15.31 -14.06
CA VAL A 50 6.93 -16.32 -14.92
C VAL A 50 8.22 -16.82 -14.29
N VAL A 51 9.07 -15.92 -13.78
CA VAL A 51 10.30 -16.27 -13.07
C VAL A 51 10.00 -17.08 -11.83
N MET A 52 8.95 -16.74 -11.06
CA MET A 52 8.54 -17.49 -9.87
C MET A 52 8.05 -18.89 -10.22
N ILE A 53 7.23 -19.06 -11.25
CA ILE A 53 6.75 -20.38 -11.72
C ILE A 53 7.90 -21.26 -12.15
N ALA A 54 8.91 -20.67 -12.80
CA ALA A 54 10.12 -21.38 -13.28
C ALA A 54 11.18 -21.51 -12.19
N SER A 55 11.00 -20.93 -10.99
CA SER A 55 12.02 -20.89 -9.95
C SER A 55 12.35 -22.30 -9.43
N GLY A 56 13.64 -22.56 -9.28
CA GLY A 56 14.16 -23.81 -8.72
C GLY A 56 15.21 -23.60 -7.63
N ASN A 57 15.59 -22.34 -7.36
CA ASN A 57 16.58 -21.99 -6.35
C ASN A 57 16.30 -20.62 -5.73
N LEU A 58 16.97 -20.32 -4.62
CA LEU A 58 16.77 -19.08 -3.86
C LEU A 58 17.07 -17.83 -4.71
N PHE A 59 18.07 -17.87 -5.58
CA PHE A 59 18.44 -16.71 -6.42
C PHE A 59 17.29 -16.31 -7.37
N THR A 60 16.67 -17.30 -8.03
CA THR A 60 15.54 -17.03 -8.94
C THR A 60 14.30 -16.54 -8.20
N ILE A 61 14.08 -17.01 -6.96
CA ILE A 61 13.03 -16.47 -6.09
C ILE A 61 13.32 -15.00 -5.75
N CYS A 62 14.54 -14.68 -5.32
CA CYS A 62 14.94 -13.30 -5.03
C CYS A 62 14.80 -12.39 -6.25
N LEU A 63 15.15 -12.87 -7.45
CA LEU A 63 14.97 -12.13 -8.69
C LEU A 63 13.48 -11.84 -8.96
N SER A 64 12.63 -12.85 -8.79
CA SER A 64 11.16 -12.66 -8.92
C SER A 64 10.64 -11.64 -7.94
N ILE A 65 11.04 -11.73 -6.67
CA ILE A 65 10.61 -10.81 -5.61
C ILE A 65 11.10 -9.37 -5.87
N ALA A 66 12.33 -9.20 -6.36
CA ALA A 66 12.82 -7.88 -6.76
C ALA A 66 11.98 -7.27 -7.90
N LEU A 67 11.61 -8.07 -8.90
CA LEU A 67 10.72 -7.63 -9.99
C LEU A 67 9.30 -7.29 -9.47
N HIS A 68 8.79 -8.06 -8.50
CA HIS A 68 7.52 -7.73 -7.84
C HIS A 68 7.59 -6.41 -7.09
N ALA A 69 8.67 -6.14 -6.34
CA ALA A 69 8.88 -4.88 -5.65
C ALA A 69 8.93 -3.69 -6.62
N MET A 70 9.67 -3.83 -7.73
CA MET A 70 9.68 -2.82 -8.79
C MET A 70 8.28 -2.58 -9.37
N SER A 71 7.54 -3.64 -9.68
CA SER A 71 6.17 -3.55 -10.17
C SER A 71 5.27 -2.81 -9.18
N TYR A 72 5.35 -3.15 -7.91
CA TYR A 72 4.60 -2.48 -6.85
C TYR A 72 4.87 -0.98 -6.84
N ASN A 73 6.16 -0.58 -6.84
CA ASN A 73 6.54 0.83 -6.80
C ASN A 73 6.07 1.61 -8.04
N PHE A 74 6.15 1.00 -9.24
CA PHE A 74 5.63 1.66 -10.45
C PHE A 74 4.11 1.83 -10.46
N SER A 75 3.36 1.03 -9.68
CA SER A 75 1.91 1.16 -9.60
C SER A 75 1.45 2.11 -8.50
N SER A 76 2.13 2.16 -7.34
CA SER A 76 1.64 2.83 -6.13
C SER A 76 1.33 4.31 -6.34
N GLY A 77 2.29 5.14 -6.73
CA GLY A 77 2.06 6.57 -6.95
C GLY A 77 1.32 6.89 -8.26
N SER A 78 1.38 5.99 -9.25
CA SER A 78 0.81 6.23 -10.58
C SER A 78 -0.71 6.11 -10.61
N GLY A 79 -1.28 5.15 -9.86
CA GLY A 79 -2.73 4.90 -9.84
C GLY A 79 -3.51 6.07 -9.25
N ASP A 80 -3.12 6.49 -8.07
CA ASP A 80 -3.80 7.55 -7.31
C ASP A 80 -3.65 8.91 -8.01
N ALA A 81 -2.45 9.20 -8.53
CA ALA A 81 -2.22 10.41 -9.30
C ALA A 81 -3.05 10.45 -10.59
N LEU A 82 -3.17 9.32 -11.32
CA LEU A 82 -4.00 9.24 -12.52
C LEU A 82 -5.48 9.45 -12.21
N ALA A 83 -5.98 8.84 -11.14
CA ALA A 83 -7.37 8.99 -10.71
C ALA A 83 -7.69 10.42 -10.31
N TYR A 84 -6.84 11.03 -9.46
CA TYR A 84 -7.06 12.40 -9.02
C TYR A 84 -7.03 13.41 -10.19
N ASP A 85 -6.03 13.32 -11.07
CA ASP A 85 -5.93 14.24 -12.20
C ASP A 85 -7.07 14.05 -13.20
N SER A 86 -7.57 12.81 -13.38
CA SER A 86 -8.75 12.55 -14.18
C SER A 86 -9.99 13.27 -13.61
N LEU A 87 -10.21 13.21 -12.31
CA LEU A 87 -11.31 13.93 -11.64
C LEU A 87 -11.13 15.45 -11.75
N LYS A 88 -9.90 15.94 -11.59
CA LYS A 88 -9.59 17.38 -11.67
C LYS A 88 -9.91 17.98 -13.03
N ILE A 89 -9.67 17.26 -14.12
CA ILE A 89 -9.99 17.72 -15.48
C ILE A 89 -11.49 18.00 -15.65
N TYR A 90 -12.33 17.21 -14.99
CA TYR A 90 -13.78 17.38 -15.02
C TYR A 90 -14.31 18.33 -13.94
N GLY A 91 -13.45 18.90 -13.10
CA GLY A 91 -13.84 19.78 -11.96
C GLY A 91 -14.55 19.02 -10.85
N GLU A 92 -14.24 17.73 -10.71
CA GLU A 92 -14.90 16.81 -9.76
C GLU A 92 -13.94 16.30 -8.68
N GLU A 93 -12.94 17.10 -8.28
CA GLU A 93 -11.96 16.73 -7.25
C GLU A 93 -12.61 16.32 -5.91
N SER A 94 -13.79 16.87 -5.64
CA SER A 94 -14.57 16.52 -4.43
C SER A 94 -14.95 15.03 -4.36
N TYR A 95 -15.03 14.34 -5.50
CA TYR A 95 -15.30 12.90 -5.55
C TYR A 95 -14.08 12.04 -5.21
N TYR A 96 -12.87 12.62 -5.10
CA TYR A 96 -11.67 11.84 -4.82
C TYR A 96 -11.75 11.09 -3.48
N ALA A 97 -12.30 11.71 -2.44
CA ALA A 97 -12.48 11.04 -1.15
C ALA A 97 -13.35 9.77 -1.27
N LYS A 98 -14.39 9.82 -2.10
CA LYS A 98 -15.24 8.66 -2.38
C LYS A 98 -14.48 7.60 -3.19
N TYR A 99 -13.72 8.00 -4.20
CA TYR A 99 -12.86 7.12 -4.98
C TYR A 99 -11.87 6.38 -4.07
N GLU A 100 -11.16 7.09 -3.21
CA GLU A 100 -10.20 6.53 -2.26
C GLU A 100 -10.87 5.52 -1.32
N SER A 101 -12.04 5.87 -0.77
CA SER A 101 -12.83 4.95 0.05
C SER A 101 -13.28 3.70 -0.71
N ASP A 102 -13.69 3.84 -1.96
CA ASP A 102 -14.10 2.72 -2.81
C ASP A 102 -12.90 1.80 -3.12
N GLN A 103 -11.74 2.37 -3.47
CA GLN A 103 -10.51 1.66 -3.75
C GLN A 103 -10.05 0.84 -2.53
N LEU A 104 -9.94 1.47 -1.36
CA LEU A 104 -9.56 0.79 -0.12
C LEU A 104 -10.57 -0.30 0.26
N SER A 105 -11.87 -0.03 0.12
CA SER A 105 -12.91 -1.02 0.42
C SER A 105 -12.81 -2.26 -0.48
N ILE A 106 -12.54 -2.07 -1.78
CA ILE A 106 -12.35 -3.17 -2.73
C ILE A 106 -11.06 -3.94 -2.40
N TYR A 107 -9.97 -3.24 -2.11
CA TYR A 107 -8.70 -3.85 -1.71
C TYR A 107 -8.88 -4.73 -0.47
N ARG A 108 -9.46 -4.19 0.60
CA ARG A 108 -9.72 -4.92 1.85
C ARG A 108 -10.65 -6.12 1.64
N LEU A 109 -11.70 -5.97 0.82
CA LEU A 109 -12.61 -7.08 0.49
C LEU A 109 -11.89 -8.20 -0.25
N CYS A 110 -11.10 -7.87 -1.28
CA CYS A 110 -10.33 -8.84 -2.04
C CYS A 110 -9.29 -9.55 -1.16
N ASN A 111 -8.60 -8.79 -0.29
CA ASN A 111 -7.63 -9.34 0.65
C ASN A 111 -8.28 -10.30 1.64
N GLY A 112 -9.42 -9.92 2.22
CA GLY A 112 -10.19 -10.78 3.13
C GLY A 112 -10.69 -12.06 2.45
N ILE A 113 -11.20 -11.97 1.22
CA ILE A 113 -11.59 -13.17 0.44
C ILE A 113 -10.37 -14.05 0.17
N SER A 114 -9.23 -13.46 -0.20
CA SER A 114 -7.99 -14.20 -0.42
C SER A 114 -7.55 -14.95 0.84
N THR A 115 -7.65 -14.31 2.00
CA THR A 115 -7.33 -14.93 3.30
C THR A 115 -8.26 -16.12 3.61
N LEU A 116 -9.57 -15.99 3.34
CA LEU A 116 -10.50 -17.12 3.47
C LEU A 116 -10.17 -18.28 2.51
N CYS A 117 -9.67 -17.96 1.31
CA CYS A 117 -9.32 -18.94 0.28
C CYS A 117 -7.90 -19.51 0.42
N ALA A 118 -7.11 -19.07 1.41
CA ALA A 118 -5.70 -19.48 1.55
C ALA A 118 -5.52 -21.00 1.62
N GLY A 119 -6.41 -21.72 2.33
CA GLY A 119 -6.39 -23.18 2.39
C GLY A 119 -6.62 -23.85 1.02
N PHE A 120 -7.47 -23.27 0.19
CA PHE A 120 -7.73 -23.75 -1.17
C PHE A 120 -6.53 -23.47 -2.11
N ALA A 121 -5.89 -22.30 -1.96
CA ALA A 121 -4.67 -21.95 -2.71
C ALA A 121 -3.51 -22.93 -2.44
N LEU A 122 -3.38 -23.41 -1.19
CA LEU A 122 -2.39 -24.45 -0.84
C LEU A 122 -2.68 -25.78 -1.55
N TYR A 123 -3.95 -26.13 -1.75
CA TYR A 123 -4.35 -27.35 -2.46
C TYR A 123 -4.06 -27.27 -3.98
N ILE A 124 -4.35 -26.14 -4.62
CA ILE A 124 -4.12 -25.93 -6.06
C ILE A 124 -2.62 -25.79 -6.37
N GLY A 125 -1.85 -25.27 -5.43
CA GLY A 125 -0.42 -25.04 -5.54
C GLY A 125 -0.06 -23.65 -6.08
N TYR A 126 1.12 -23.18 -5.68
CA TYR A 126 1.62 -21.82 -5.98
C TYR A 126 1.72 -21.51 -7.47
N ARG A 127 2.06 -22.49 -8.31
CA ARG A 127 2.19 -22.28 -9.77
C ARG A 127 0.88 -21.86 -10.43
N ALA A 128 -0.21 -22.45 -10.00
CA ALA A 128 -1.54 -22.09 -10.51
C ALA A 128 -1.95 -20.69 -10.02
N ALA A 129 -1.63 -20.33 -8.77
CA ALA A 129 -1.89 -19.00 -8.23
C ALA A 129 -1.15 -17.90 -9.02
N TYR A 130 0.16 -18.07 -9.27
CA TYR A 130 0.92 -17.15 -10.11
C TYR A 130 0.45 -17.13 -11.57
N GLY A 131 0.04 -18.26 -12.11
CA GLY A 131 -0.59 -18.36 -13.44
C GLY A 131 -1.87 -17.54 -13.56
N THR A 132 -2.71 -17.57 -12.52
CA THR A 132 -3.95 -16.75 -12.45
C THR A 132 -3.60 -15.25 -12.38
N ASP A 133 -2.56 -14.86 -11.63
CA ASP A 133 -2.14 -13.47 -11.55
C ASP A 133 -1.59 -12.96 -12.91
N ILE A 134 -0.92 -13.80 -13.72
CA ILE A 134 -0.55 -13.45 -15.09
C ILE A 134 -1.77 -13.12 -15.94
N LEU A 135 -2.85 -13.91 -15.84
CA LEU A 135 -4.10 -13.62 -16.56
C LEU A 135 -4.71 -12.28 -16.10
N MET A 136 -4.69 -12.00 -14.78
CA MET A 136 -5.16 -10.73 -14.26
C MET A 136 -4.32 -9.55 -14.75
N CYS A 137 -3.00 -9.68 -14.85
CA CYS A 137 -2.14 -8.66 -15.45
C CYS A 137 -2.49 -8.38 -16.92
N LEU A 138 -2.82 -9.41 -17.71
CA LEU A 138 -3.28 -9.20 -19.10
C LEU A 138 -4.60 -8.44 -19.16
N VAL A 139 -5.55 -8.78 -18.28
CA VAL A 139 -6.82 -8.04 -18.15
C VAL A 139 -6.56 -6.59 -17.75
N GLN A 140 -5.65 -6.36 -16.79
CA GLN A 140 -5.26 -5.02 -16.35
C GLN A 140 -4.67 -4.21 -17.51
N ILE A 141 -3.74 -4.77 -18.30
CA ILE A 141 -3.16 -4.10 -19.47
C ILE A 141 -4.26 -3.78 -20.50
N PHE A 142 -5.19 -4.71 -20.74
CA PHE A 142 -6.31 -4.47 -21.66
C PHE A 142 -7.19 -3.30 -21.20
N VAL A 143 -7.55 -3.25 -19.91
CA VAL A 143 -8.33 -2.16 -19.32
C VAL A 143 -7.58 -0.84 -19.39
N LEU A 144 -6.29 -0.82 -18.99
CA LEU A 144 -5.43 0.38 -19.04
C LEU A 144 -5.34 0.97 -20.44
N ASN A 145 -5.29 0.13 -21.49
CA ASN A 145 -5.27 0.63 -22.87
C ASN A 145 -6.57 1.36 -23.28
N ARG A 146 -7.68 1.11 -22.57
CA ARG A 146 -8.96 1.82 -22.79
C ARG A 146 -9.07 3.13 -22.03
N ILE A 147 -8.24 3.34 -21.01
CA ILE A 147 -8.19 4.57 -20.25
C ILE A 147 -7.47 5.64 -21.07
N TRP A 148 -8.05 6.83 -21.11
CA TRP A 148 -7.42 7.99 -21.71
C TRP A 148 -6.76 8.81 -20.60
N GLU A 149 -5.47 9.14 -20.77
CA GLU A 149 -4.70 10.00 -19.88
C GLU A 149 -4.50 11.35 -20.53
N HIS A 150 -4.99 12.39 -19.88
CA HIS A 150 -4.67 13.76 -20.29
C HIS A 150 -3.27 14.11 -19.79
N ARG A 151 -2.39 14.42 -20.74
CA ARG A 151 -1.04 14.89 -20.40
C ARG A 151 -0.95 16.38 -20.68
N GLU A 152 -0.61 17.17 -19.70
CA GLU A 152 -0.07 18.48 -19.93
C GLU A 152 1.27 18.30 -20.63
N HIS A 153 1.36 18.72 -21.92
CA HIS A 153 2.55 18.54 -22.74
C HIS A 153 3.71 19.34 -22.13
N ARG A 154 4.62 18.67 -21.45
CA ARG A 154 5.99 19.16 -21.33
C ARG A 154 6.73 18.72 -22.59
N ASP A 155 7.09 19.67 -23.46
CA ASP A 155 7.95 19.44 -24.63
C ASP A 155 9.36 19.04 -24.17
N HIS A 156 9.54 17.77 -23.82
CA HIS A 156 10.85 17.23 -23.46
C HIS A 156 11.60 16.79 -24.71
N LYS A 157 12.52 17.62 -25.23
CA LYS A 157 13.51 17.22 -26.24
C LYS A 157 14.42 16.12 -25.67
N ALA A 158 14.78 15.14 -26.48
CA ALA A 158 15.46 13.89 -26.05
C ALA A 158 16.78 14.06 -25.22
N ASN A 159 17.48 15.19 -25.34
CA ASN A 159 18.64 15.50 -24.48
C ASN A 159 18.25 15.97 -23.06
N THR A 160 16.97 15.95 -22.73
CA THR A 160 16.37 16.59 -21.57
C THR A 160 15.75 15.58 -20.60
N ILE A 161 15.66 14.25 -20.91
CA ILE A 161 14.99 13.27 -20.04
C ILE A 161 15.67 13.21 -18.66
N VAL A 162 17.01 13.07 -18.62
CA VAL A 162 17.75 13.04 -17.35
C VAL A 162 17.60 14.37 -16.60
N ARG A 163 17.59 15.49 -17.33
CA ARG A 163 17.37 16.80 -16.76
C ARG A 163 15.96 16.93 -16.22
N ALA A 164 14.94 16.47 -16.95
CA ALA A 164 13.55 16.46 -16.49
C ALA A 164 13.35 15.61 -15.23
N LEU A 165 14.03 14.46 -15.12
CA LEU A 165 14.04 13.64 -13.91
C LEU A 165 14.67 14.38 -12.73
N VAL A 166 15.79 15.03 -12.95
CA VAL A 166 16.50 15.83 -11.91
C VAL A 166 15.67 17.05 -11.52
N ASP A 167 15.10 17.76 -12.48
CA ASP A 167 14.28 18.96 -12.23
C ASP A 167 13.02 18.57 -11.42
N CYS A 168 12.30 17.50 -11.80
CA CYS A 168 11.12 17.00 -11.06
C CYS A 168 11.48 16.63 -9.61
N TRP A 169 12.62 15.97 -9.39
CA TRP A 169 13.13 15.67 -8.06
C TRP A 169 13.38 16.93 -7.22
N TRP A 170 14.12 17.90 -7.77
CA TRP A 170 14.43 19.13 -7.07
C TRP A 170 13.19 19.99 -6.78
N GLU A 171 12.28 20.08 -7.72
CA GLU A 171 11.00 20.80 -7.56
C GLU A 171 10.16 20.16 -6.47
N SER A 172 10.09 18.80 -6.41
CA SER A 172 9.38 18.07 -5.35
C SER A 172 9.99 18.31 -3.97
N ILE A 173 11.33 18.32 -3.87
CA ILE A 173 12.02 18.65 -2.60
C ILE A 173 11.76 20.10 -2.20
N GLN A 174 11.79 21.04 -3.15
CA GLN A 174 11.50 22.45 -2.86
C GLN A 174 10.05 22.61 -2.37
N PHE A 175 9.10 21.99 -3.04
CA PHE A 175 7.70 21.97 -2.61
C PHE A 175 7.58 21.49 -1.15
N LEU A 176 8.18 20.36 -0.81
CA LEU A 176 8.13 19.82 0.56
C LEU A 176 8.79 20.75 1.60
N LYS A 177 9.89 21.43 1.27
CA LYS A 177 10.51 22.40 2.19
C LYS A 177 9.54 23.51 2.59
N ASP A 178 8.71 23.96 1.66
CA ASP A 178 7.74 25.03 1.89
C ASP A 178 6.40 24.48 2.44
N ALA A 179 6.05 23.24 2.10
CA ALA A 179 4.81 22.58 2.49
C ALA A 179 4.94 21.74 3.77
N ARG A 180 5.37 22.34 4.89
CA ARG A 180 5.51 21.66 6.21
C ARG A 180 4.26 20.86 6.61
N ARG A 181 3.08 21.33 6.21
CA ARG A 181 1.82 20.63 6.48
C ARG A 181 1.77 19.28 5.75
N ALA A 182 2.24 19.19 4.50
CA ALA A 182 2.28 17.93 3.76
C ALA A 182 3.20 16.92 4.44
N ILE A 183 4.41 17.34 4.86
CA ILE A 183 5.34 16.47 5.60
C ILE A 183 4.70 15.92 6.87
N VAL A 184 4.03 16.77 7.67
CA VAL A 184 3.37 16.32 8.90
C VAL A 184 2.26 15.32 8.59
N LEU A 185 1.46 15.56 7.53
CA LEU A 185 0.40 14.65 7.12
C LEU A 185 0.96 13.29 6.68
N MET A 186 2.03 13.27 5.88
CA MET A 186 2.72 12.04 5.45
C MET A 186 3.26 11.25 6.65
N LEU A 187 3.99 11.91 7.56
CA LEU A 187 4.55 11.28 8.77
C LEU A 187 3.46 10.68 9.66
N VAL A 188 2.39 11.43 9.87
CA VAL A 188 1.27 11.01 10.73
C VAL A 188 0.54 9.81 10.14
N ASN A 189 0.22 9.87 8.85
CA ASN A 189 -0.44 8.77 8.12
C ASN A 189 0.43 7.51 8.15
N SER A 190 1.71 7.66 7.80
CA SER A 190 2.67 6.55 7.79
C SER A 190 2.87 5.92 9.18
N LEU A 191 2.83 6.72 10.25
CA LEU A 191 2.99 6.21 11.62
C LEU A 191 1.78 5.38 12.06
N VAL A 192 0.56 5.85 11.76
CA VAL A 192 -0.68 5.12 12.10
C VAL A 192 -0.79 3.85 11.27
N GLY A 193 -0.55 3.93 9.96
CA GLY A 193 -0.55 2.76 9.07
C GLY A 193 0.52 1.72 9.44
N ALA A 194 1.72 2.16 9.85
CA ALA A 194 2.74 1.24 10.35
C ALA A 194 2.28 0.51 11.63
N GLY A 195 1.58 1.23 12.52
CA GLY A 195 0.99 0.64 13.73
C GLY A 195 -0.06 -0.42 13.41
N ASP A 196 -0.96 -0.15 12.45
CA ASP A 196 -2.00 -1.11 12.01
C ASP A 196 -1.39 -2.36 11.38
N ILE A 197 -0.46 -2.19 10.44
CA ILE A 197 0.18 -3.33 9.76
C ILE A 197 0.96 -4.21 10.75
N LEU A 198 1.71 -3.60 11.66
CA LEU A 198 2.45 -4.35 12.68
C LEU A 198 1.50 -5.10 13.61
N LEU A 199 0.40 -4.47 14.03
CA LEU A 199 -0.64 -5.12 14.82
C LEU A 199 -1.22 -6.33 14.09
N LEU A 200 -1.56 -6.21 12.82
CA LEU A 200 -2.09 -7.32 12.01
C LEU A 200 -1.09 -8.48 11.90
N PHE A 201 0.20 -8.19 11.69
CA PHE A 201 1.23 -9.24 11.66
C PHE A 201 1.32 -10.00 12.98
N PHE A 202 1.31 -9.30 14.11
CA PHE A 202 1.37 -9.94 15.43
C PHE A 202 0.10 -10.71 15.75
N LEU A 203 -1.07 -10.18 15.37
CA LEU A 203 -2.34 -10.89 15.54
C LEU A 203 -2.38 -12.20 14.75
N GLN A 204 -1.85 -12.22 13.51
CA GLN A 204 -1.75 -13.46 12.74
C GLN A 204 -0.90 -14.53 13.43
N ALA A 205 0.16 -14.12 14.14
CA ALA A 205 1.02 -15.04 14.90
C ALA A 205 0.38 -15.45 16.24
N LYS A 206 -0.27 -14.54 16.96
CA LYS A 206 -0.80 -14.74 18.31
C LYS A 206 -2.19 -15.38 18.37
N LEU A 207 -3.03 -15.17 17.35
CA LEU A 207 -4.37 -15.77 17.31
C LEU A 207 -4.36 -17.31 17.44
N PRO A 208 -3.48 -18.06 16.73
CA PRO A 208 -3.39 -19.51 16.94
C PRO A 208 -3.01 -19.89 18.38
N GLU A 209 -2.13 -19.10 19.04
CA GLU A 209 -1.72 -19.32 20.42
C GLU A 209 -2.84 -19.07 21.43
N SER A 210 -3.81 -18.21 21.11
CA SER A 210 -4.98 -17.92 21.94
C SER A 210 -6.05 -19.01 21.94
N GLY A 211 -5.81 -20.13 21.22
CA GLY A 211 -6.72 -21.26 21.16
C GLY A 211 -7.87 -21.12 20.16
N ILE A 212 -7.75 -20.21 19.20
CA ILE A 212 -8.74 -20.12 18.11
C ILE A 212 -8.76 -21.42 17.28
N PRO A 213 -9.92 -22.00 16.97
CA PRO A 213 -9.99 -23.13 16.05
C PRO A 213 -9.43 -22.74 14.67
N ASN A 214 -8.60 -23.61 14.07
CA ASN A 214 -7.96 -23.35 12.77
C ASN A 214 -8.99 -22.95 11.68
N ALA A 215 -10.18 -23.48 11.72
CA ALA A 215 -11.28 -23.14 10.79
C ALA A 215 -11.79 -21.69 10.96
N LEU A 216 -11.60 -21.08 12.13
CA LEU A 216 -12.06 -19.71 12.42
C LEU A 216 -10.95 -18.67 12.23
N LEU A 217 -9.69 -19.07 12.06
CA LEU A 217 -8.58 -18.12 11.88
C LEU A 217 -8.80 -17.24 10.65
N GLY A 218 -9.11 -17.82 9.50
CA GLY A 218 -9.39 -17.05 8.28
C GLY A 218 -10.60 -16.13 8.43
N MET A 219 -11.63 -16.56 9.20
CA MET A 219 -12.79 -15.71 9.48
C MET A 219 -12.46 -14.55 10.40
N ALA A 220 -11.61 -14.76 11.43
CA ALA A 220 -11.14 -13.69 12.30
C ALA A 220 -10.38 -12.62 11.50
N LEU A 221 -9.43 -13.03 10.66
CA LEU A 221 -8.69 -12.13 9.78
C LEU A 221 -9.60 -11.40 8.78
N PHE A 222 -10.62 -12.09 8.24
CA PHE A 222 -11.61 -11.45 7.38
C PHE A 222 -12.43 -10.38 8.11
N ILE A 223 -12.81 -10.62 9.37
CA ILE A 223 -13.52 -9.63 10.19
C ILE A 223 -12.67 -8.38 10.41
N MET A 224 -11.35 -8.52 10.58
CA MET A 224 -10.44 -7.38 10.70
C MET A 224 -10.45 -6.52 9.42
N GLU A 225 -10.42 -7.15 8.24
CA GLU A 225 -10.52 -6.43 6.95
C GLU A 225 -11.85 -5.66 6.79
N LEU A 226 -12.96 -6.20 7.34
CA LEU A 226 -14.23 -5.49 7.38
C LEU A 226 -14.14 -4.19 8.21
N GLY A 227 -13.26 -4.14 9.21
CA GLY A 227 -12.97 -2.94 9.97
C GLY A 227 -12.47 -1.82 9.07
N GLY A 228 -11.47 -2.10 8.22
CA GLY A 228 -10.93 -1.14 7.25
C GLY A 228 -12.01 -0.63 6.29
N ILE A 229 -12.82 -1.55 5.71
CA ILE A 229 -13.93 -1.16 4.84
C ILE A 229 -14.87 -0.17 5.54
N LEU A 230 -15.26 -0.46 6.78
CA LEU A 230 -16.14 0.43 7.54
C LEU A 230 -15.47 1.77 7.86
N GLY A 231 -14.18 1.78 8.20
CA GLY A 231 -13.41 2.99 8.45
C GLY A 231 -13.37 3.90 7.23
N ALA A 232 -13.02 3.34 6.08
CA ALA A 232 -13.00 4.06 4.80
C ALA A 232 -14.37 4.63 4.40
N ARG A 233 -15.47 3.99 4.81
CA ARG A 233 -16.83 4.47 4.54
C ARG A 233 -17.33 5.50 5.55
N VAL A 234 -17.09 5.25 6.83
CA VAL A 234 -17.58 6.13 7.91
C VAL A 234 -16.93 7.50 7.85
N ILE A 235 -15.64 7.59 7.47
CA ILE A 235 -14.95 8.87 7.39
C ILE A 235 -15.59 9.84 6.38
N LEU A 236 -16.23 9.33 5.32
CA LEU A 236 -16.96 10.14 4.34
C LEU A 236 -18.17 10.87 4.96
N LEU A 237 -18.72 10.34 6.06
CA LEU A 237 -19.81 10.96 6.81
C LEU A 237 -19.29 11.99 7.82
N CYS A 238 -17.99 12.03 8.05
CA CYS A 238 -17.33 12.83 9.08
C CYS A 238 -16.65 14.10 8.53
N ASP A 239 -17.11 14.65 7.42
CA ASP A 239 -16.48 15.80 6.74
C ASP A 239 -16.35 17.04 7.63
N ARG A 240 -17.24 17.20 8.60
CA ARG A 240 -17.24 18.34 9.55
C ARG A 240 -16.14 18.23 10.61
N LEU A 241 -15.55 17.06 10.80
CA LEU A 241 -14.50 16.88 11.80
C LEU A 241 -13.18 17.51 11.31
N ARG A 242 -12.50 18.21 12.24
CA ARG A 242 -11.15 18.73 11.97
C ARG A 242 -10.17 17.58 11.85
N TYR A 243 -9.21 17.69 10.93
CA TYR A 243 -8.15 16.66 10.74
C TYR A 243 -7.47 16.25 12.06
N ARG A 244 -7.13 17.23 12.92
CA ARG A 244 -6.53 16.96 14.24
C ARG A 244 -7.40 16.06 15.12
N THR A 245 -8.71 16.23 15.08
CA THR A 245 -9.64 15.39 15.84
C THR A 245 -9.66 13.97 15.29
N VAL A 246 -9.71 13.82 13.96
CA VAL A 246 -9.65 12.51 13.30
C VAL A 246 -8.35 11.80 13.69
N PHE A 247 -7.21 12.47 13.55
CA PHE A 247 -5.90 11.91 13.91
C PHE A 247 -5.82 11.45 15.38
N VAL A 248 -6.27 12.27 16.32
CA VAL A 248 -6.22 11.92 17.76
C VAL A 248 -7.13 10.73 18.06
N LEU A 249 -8.32 10.69 17.45
CA LEU A 249 -9.26 9.58 17.64
C LEU A 249 -8.72 8.28 17.02
N THR A 250 -8.25 8.32 15.80
CA THR A 250 -7.72 7.12 15.11
C THR A 250 -6.44 6.62 15.78
N GLY A 251 -5.52 7.50 16.15
CA GLY A 251 -4.32 7.12 16.90
C GLY A 251 -4.65 6.49 18.26
N PHE A 252 -5.63 7.04 19.00
CA PHE A 252 -6.10 6.44 20.25
C PHE A 252 -6.72 5.05 20.03
N LEU A 253 -7.52 4.89 18.97
CA LEU A 253 -8.15 3.61 18.66
C LEU A 253 -7.14 2.55 18.22
N VAL A 254 -6.09 2.91 17.47
CA VAL A 254 -4.99 1.97 17.14
C VAL A 254 -4.26 1.53 18.43
N LEU A 255 -3.94 2.47 19.31
CA LEU A 255 -3.32 2.13 20.61
C LEU A 255 -4.23 1.24 21.47
N LEU A 256 -5.55 1.47 21.43
CA LEU A 256 -6.53 0.61 22.07
C LEU A 256 -6.53 -0.79 21.47
N GLY A 257 -6.47 -0.90 20.14
CA GLY A 257 -6.32 -2.18 19.41
C GLY A 257 -5.11 -2.96 19.90
N ILE A 258 -3.95 -2.31 19.97
CA ILE A 258 -2.71 -2.89 20.50
C ILE A 258 -2.87 -3.35 21.96
N ALA A 259 -3.50 -2.54 22.83
CA ALA A 259 -3.70 -2.91 24.24
C ALA A 259 -4.63 -4.11 24.42
N VAL A 260 -5.65 -4.23 23.57
CA VAL A 260 -6.67 -5.29 23.60
C VAL A 260 -6.10 -6.65 23.14
N GLU A 261 -5.04 -6.64 22.35
CA GLU A 261 -4.33 -7.84 21.90
C GLU A 261 -3.81 -8.70 23.06
N HIS A 262 -3.50 -8.09 24.18
CA HIS A 262 -2.99 -8.77 25.40
C HIS A 262 -4.06 -9.54 26.18
N SER A 263 -5.31 -9.52 25.71
CA SER A 263 -6.41 -10.17 26.44
C SER A 263 -6.34 -11.70 26.50
N GLY A 264 -5.55 -12.35 25.63
CA GLY A 264 -5.51 -13.81 25.48
C GLY A 264 -6.81 -14.43 24.97
N ASN A 265 -7.83 -13.63 24.65
CA ASN A 265 -9.11 -14.07 24.12
C ASN A 265 -9.19 -13.70 22.62
N TYR A 266 -9.25 -14.72 21.75
CA TYR A 266 -9.24 -14.51 20.30
C TYR A 266 -10.37 -13.62 19.79
N VAL A 267 -11.55 -13.59 20.44
CA VAL A 267 -12.66 -12.71 20.05
C VAL A 267 -12.30 -11.24 20.31
N ILE A 268 -11.73 -10.97 21.49
CA ILE A 268 -11.32 -9.62 21.87
C ILE A 268 -10.15 -9.16 20.99
N MET A 269 -9.18 -10.04 20.71
CA MET A 269 -8.06 -9.79 19.80
C MET A 269 -8.55 -9.45 18.39
N THR A 270 -9.52 -10.21 17.85
CA THR A 270 -10.14 -9.93 16.55
C THR A 270 -10.82 -8.55 16.51
N LEU A 271 -11.51 -8.18 17.60
CA LEU A 271 -12.10 -6.84 17.72
C LEU A 271 -11.02 -5.75 17.79
N GLY A 272 -9.89 -6.02 18.43
CA GLY A 272 -8.73 -5.11 18.45
C GLY A 272 -8.21 -4.82 17.03
N GLY A 273 -7.95 -5.86 16.24
CA GLY A 273 -7.53 -5.72 14.85
C GLY A 273 -8.58 -5.03 13.96
N PHE A 274 -9.87 -5.33 14.18
CA PHE A 274 -10.96 -4.62 13.50
C PHE A 274 -10.95 -3.12 13.78
N ILE A 275 -10.75 -2.70 15.04
CA ILE A 275 -10.70 -1.28 15.44
C ILE A 275 -9.45 -0.60 14.86
N ALA A 276 -8.32 -1.29 14.83
CA ALA A 276 -7.07 -0.77 14.26
C ALA A 276 -7.21 -0.53 12.75
N ALA A 277 -7.67 -1.53 11.99
CA ALA A 277 -7.90 -1.41 10.55
C ALA A 277 -8.96 -0.34 10.21
N PHE A 278 -10.05 -0.26 11.01
CA PHE A 278 -11.04 0.82 10.89
C PHE A 278 -10.40 2.20 11.02
N SER A 279 -9.49 2.34 11.97
CA SER A 279 -8.88 3.63 12.29
C SER A 279 -7.86 4.04 11.25
N ASP A 280 -7.07 3.10 10.76
CA ASP A 280 -6.06 3.32 9.73
C ASP A 280 -6.71 3.79 8.42
N ASP A 281 -7.64 3.00 7.88
CA ASP A 281 -8.29 3.34 6.61
C ASP A 281 -9.10 4.65 6.69
N ALA A 282 -9.75 4.93 7.84
CA ALA A 282 -10.43 6.20 8.04
C ALA A 282 -9.44 7.39 7.97
N LEU A 283 -8.27 7.27 8.60
CA LEU A 283 -7.25 8.30 8.56
C LEU A 283 -6.64 8.41 7.16
N GLN A 284 -6.34 7.29 6.52
CA GLN A 284 -5.74 7.22 5.19
C GLN A 284 -6.61 7.94 4.15
N VAL A 285 -7.91 7.62 4.05
CA VAL A 285 -8.83 8.31 3.12
C VAL A 285 -8.82 9.82 3.34
N ARG A 286 -8.86 10.25 4.62
CA ARG A 286 -8.84 11.69 4.95
C ARG A 286 -7.53 12.35 4.60
N THR A 287 -6.41 11.70 4.90
CA THR A 287 -5.06 12.23 4.64
C THR A 287 -4.77 12.31 3.15
N ASN A 288 -5.02 11.22 2.41
CA ASN A 288 -4.77 11.15 0.97
C ASN A 288 -5.59 12.21 0.22
N THR A 289 -6.87 12.39 0.58
CA THR A 289 -7.69 13.46 -0.01
C THR A 289 -7.07 14.85 0.21
N ILE A 290 -6.56 15.14 1.40
CA ILE A 290 -5.93 16.44 1.69
C ILE A 290 -4.62 16.58 0.93
N LEU A 291 -3.76 15.55 0.90
CA LEU A 291 -2.48 15.57 0.22
C LEU A 291 -2.66 15.74 -1.30
N GLN A 292 -3.59 15.01 -1.91
CA GLN A 292 -3.87 15.14 -3.34
C GLN A 292 -4.31 16.56 -3.74
N ASN A 293 -5.10 17.21 -2.89
CA ASN A 293 -5.50 18.61 -3.09
C ASN A 293 -4.33 19.60 -2.94
N MET A 294 -3.26 19.21 -2.21
CA MET A 294 -2.07 20.07 -2.01
C MET A 294 -1.01 19.88 -3.11
N PHE A 295 -0.98 18.71 -3.74
CA PHE A 295 0.09 18.35 -4.67
C PHE A 295 -0.10 18.97 -6.05
N PRO A 296 0.96 19.62 -6.61
CA PRO A 296 0.96 20.03 -8.02
C PRO A 296 0.84 18.81 -8.95
N SER A 297 0.09 18.94 -10.04
CA SER A 297 -0.13 17.83 -10.98
C SER A 297 1.17 17.30 -11.60
N GLU A 298 2.14 18.19 -11.83
CA GLU A 298 3.42 17.87 -12.49
C GLU A 298 4.34 17.00 -11.64
N GLN A 299 4.14 16.97 -10.30
CA GLN A 299 5.01 16.27 -9.34
C GLN A 299 4.21 15.32 -8.44
N ARG A 300 2.93 15.09 -8.76
CA ARG A 300 2.00 14.38 -7.86
C ARG A 300 2.44 12.95 -7.60
N ALA A 301 2.80 12.19 -8.64
CA ALA A 301 3.25 10.82 -8.47
C ALA A 301 4.57 10.74 -7.67
N THR A 302 5.50 11.68 -7.89
CA THR A 302 6.73 11.77 -7.11
C THR A 302 6.44 12.06 -5.64
N LEU A 303 5.51 12.97 -5.34
CA LEU A 303 5.15 13.32 -3.96
C LEU A 303 4.42 12.18 -3.24
N ILE A 304 3.57 11.41 -3.94
CA ILE A 304 2.95 10.19 -3.41
C ILE A 304 4.03 9.13 -3.11
N SER A 305 4.99 8.94 -4.03
CA SER A 305 6.12 8.01 -3.78
C SER A 305 6.99 8.44 -2.60
N MET A 306 7.13 9.75 -2.33
CA MET A 306 7.80 10.25 -1.13
C MET A 306 7.00 9.92 0.16
N GLU A 307 5.68 9.87 0.11
CA GLU A 307 4.84 9.40 1.22
C GLU A 307 5.09 7.91 1.48
N SER A 308 5.03 7.07 0.46
CA SER A 308 5.33 5.63 0.56
C SER A 308 6.76 5.37 1.06
N PHE A 309 7.74 6.17 0.61
CA PHE A 309 9.11 6.12 1.13
C PHE A 309 9.16 6.45 2.63
N THR A 310 8.40 7.46 3.07
CA THR A 310 8.30 7.83 4.49
C THR A 310 7.73 6.69 5.32
N PHE A 311 6.70 6.02 4.82
CA PHE A 311 6.14 4.82 5.45
C PHE A 311 7.19 3.70 5.57
N SER A 312 7.90 3.39 4.48
CA SER A 312 8.94 2.36 4.47
C SER A 312 10.07 2.65 5.47
N MET A 313 10.48 3.91 5.58
CA MET A 313 11.49 4.33 6.57
C MET A 313 11.01 4.17 8.01
N ILE A 314 9.74 4.45 8.29
CA ILE A 314 9.12 4.23 9.61
C ILE A 314 9.08 2.74 9.91
N MET A 315 8.66 1.90 8.94
CA MET A 315 8.60 0.45 9.11
C MET A 315 9.96 -0.19 9.39
N ILE A 316 11.03 0.27 8.76
CA ILE A 316 12.41 -0.22 9.03
C ILE A 316 12.79 -0.02 10.50
N VAL A 317 12.34 1.07 11.12
CA VAL A 317 12.63 1.37 12.52
C VAL A 317 11.66 0.67 13.47
N LEU A 318 10.36 0.76 13.18
CA LEU A 318 9.32 0.23 14.08
C LEU A 318 9.24 -1.29 14.08
N SER A 319 9.42 -1.95 12.92
CA SER A 319 9.26 -3.41 12.81
C SER A 319 10.21 -4.18 13.75
N PRO A 320 11.53 -3.93 13.80
CA PRO A 320 12.40 -4.60 14.76
C PRO A 320 12.11 -4.21 16.21
N LEU A 321 11.74 -2.96 16.49
CA LEU A 321 11.40 -2.50 17.83
C LEU A 321 10.15 -3.20 18.37
N THR A 322 9.11 -3.31 17.55
CA THR A 322 7.89 -4.03 17.92
C THR A 322 8.16 -5.53 18.04
N GLY A 323 8.96 -6.14 17.16
CA GLY A 323 9.39 -7.52 17.28
C GLY A 323 10.06 -7.83 18.62
N ILE A 324 10.93 -6.94 19.10
CA ILE A 324 11.55 -7.05 20.44
C ILE A 324 10.49 -6.92 21.54
N LEU A 325 9.61 -5.93 21.45
CA LEU A 325 8.54 -5.72 22.43
C LEU A 325 7.64 -6.96 22.53
N PHE A 326 7.22 -7.53 21.41
CA PHE A 326 6.36 -8.72 21.38
C PHE A 326 7.08 -10.03 21.77
N SER A 327 8.41 -10.10 21.67
CA SER A 327 9.19 -11.25 22.16
C SER A 327 9.28 -11.32 23.68
N TRP A 328 9.01 -10.22 24.39
CA TRP A 328 9.03 -10.14 25.84
C TRP A 328 7.64 -10.40 26.47
N TRP A 329 6.68 -10.66 25.63
CA TRP A 329 5.27 -10.87 25.98
C TRP A 329 4.85 -12.26 25.53
#